data_6e37da1beac293cb94fe4d4f0b5aa6c4
#
_entry.id   6e37da1beac293cb94fe4d4f0b5aa6c4
#
_cell.length_a   1.000
_cell.length_b   1.000
_cell.length_c   1.000
_cell.angle_alpha   90.00
_cell.angle_beta   90.00
_cell.angle_gamma   90.00
#
_symmetry.space_group_name_H-M   'P 1'
#
loop_
_entity.id
_entity.type
_entity.pdbx_description
1 polymer ?
#
loop_
_entity_poly.entity_id
_entity_poly.type
_entity_poly.pdbx_seq_one_letter_code
_entity_poly.pdbx_strand_id
1 'polypeptide(L)'
;VAVNTDSARELPDWVKYGVFWHVYPLGFCGADIRPNGPREFRGRGLEAIIPWLEYARDLGASGLLLGPVFESTTHGYDTLDHMHIDVRLGGDAAFDTLAAACRDMGLQVILDGVFNHVSRNHPAVQAALDEVAGRLNPADNPWHGLVRTHVGDNGEPALDVFEGHGDLVALDHQSDETVDYVARVMNYWLDRGAAGWRLDAAYAVPSAFWARVLPQVKAAHSYSWIFGEVIHGDYPRIVEESTMDSVTQYELWKSIQHALETENFFELDWNLKRHNAFLDSFVPQTFIGNHDVTRIA
;
A
#
# COMPACT_ATOMS: atom_id res chain seq x y z
N VAL A 1 27.99 6.78 -14.58
CA VAL A 1 28.14 7.14 -13.16
C VAL A 1 28.04 5.83 -12.42
N ALA A 2 29.13 5.37 -11.79
CA ALA A 2 29.12 4.18 -10.97
C ALA A 2 28.32 4.50 -9.71
N VAL A 3 27.24 3.78 -9.47
CA VAL A 3 26.48 3.83 -8.23
C VAL A 3 27.43 3.34 -7.13
N ASN A 4 27.61 4.16 -6.09
CA ASN A 4 28.41 3.78 -4.93
C ASN A 4 27.61 2.76 -4.13
N THR A 5 27.96 1.47 -4.28
CA THR A 5 27.16 0.34 -3.81
C THR A 5 27.38 -0.02 -2.33
N ASP A 6 28.17 0.74 -1.58
CA ASP A 6 28.51 0.40 -0.18
C ASP A 6 27.52 0.89 0.88
N SER A 7 26.47 1.66 0.50
CA SER A 7 25.43 2.11 1.45
C SER A 7 23.99 1.89 0.97
N ALA A 8 23.78 1.54 -0.31
CA ALA A 8 22.45 1.19 -0.81
C ALA A 8 22.11 -0.23 -0.34
N ARG A 9 20.96 -0.41 0.33
CA ARG A 9 20.40 -1.73 0.61
C ARG A 9 20.36 -2.52 -0.70
N GLU A 10 20.85 -3.74 -0.66
CA GLU A 10 20.87 -4.63 -1.83
C GLU A 10 19.42 -4.93 -2.22
N LEU A 11 18.95 -4.28 -3.29
CA LEU A 11 17.61 -4.53 -3.81
C LEU A 11 17.58 -5.90 -4.49
N PRO A 12 16.44 -6.63 -4.41
CA PRO A 12 16.26 -7.85 -5.19
C PRO A 12 16.49 -7.59 -6.69
N ASP A 13 17.15 -8.52 -7.38
CA ASP A 13 17.47 -8.37 -8.82
C ASP A 13 16.23 -8.07 -9.67
N TRP A 14 15.08 -8.64 -9.31
CA TRP A 14 13.82 -8.43 -10.02
C TRP A 14 13.27 -6.99 -9.89
N VAL A 15 13.71 -6.24 -8.88
CA VAL A 15 13.31 -4.83 -8.67
C VAL A 15 14.14 -3.87 -9.49
N LYS A 16 15.46 -4.15 -9.62
CA LYS A 16 16.45 -3.22 -10.19
C LYS A 16 16.08 -2.69 -11.58
N TYR A 17 15.45 -3.52 -12.39
CA TYR A 17 14.97 -3.16 -13.72
C TYR A 17 13.48 -3.46 -13.88
N GLY A 18 12.76 -3.56 -12.75
CA GLY A 18 11.37 -3.94 -12.73
C GLY A 18 10.44 -2.89 -13.33
N VAL A 19 9.53 -3.34 -14.17
CA VAL A 19 8.40 -2.55 -14.67
C VAL A 19 7.13 -3.23 -14.21
N PHE A 20 6.21 -2.48 -13.60
CA PHE A 20 5.00 -3.05 -13.02
C PHE A 20 3.76 -2.51 -13.69
N TRP A 21 2.85 -3.42 -14.02
CA TRP A 21 1.51 -3.04 -14.45
C TRP A 21 0.65 -2.80 -13.20
N HIS A 22 0.28 -1.53 -12.99
CA HIS A 22 -0.59 -1.15 -11.88
C HIS A 22 -2.06 -1.38 -12.26
N VAL A 23 -2.75 -2.20 -11.47
CA VAL A 23 -4.15 -2.58 -11.66
C VAL A 23 -4.95 -2.19 -10.42
N TYR A 24 -6.06 -1.46 -10.60
CA TYR A 24 -7.08 -1.27 -9.57
C TYR A 24 -8.11 -2.40 -9.68
N PRO A 25 -8.05 -3.42 -8.77
CA PRO A 25 -8.73 -4.69 -8.99
C PRO A 25 -10.25 -4.58 -9.02
N LEU A 26 -10.88 -3.85 -8.09
CA LEU A 26 -12.34 -3.70 -8.06
C LEU A 26 -12.88 -3.15 -9.38
N GLY A 27 -12.25 -2.11 -9.92
CA GLY A 27 -12.63 -1.53 -11.22
C GLY A 27 -12.35 -2.48 -12.38
N PHE A 28 -11.16 -3.07 -12.44
CA PHE A 28 -10.75 -3.95 -13.52
C PHE A 28 -11.60 -5.23 -13.61
N CYS A 29 -11.94 -5.81 -12.47
CA CYS A 29 -12.76 -7.03 -12.40
C CYS A 29 -14.26 -6.77 -12.56
N GLY A 30 -14.68 -5.50 -12.65
CA GLY A 30 -16.09 -5.12 -12.79
C GLY A 30 -16.91 -5.33 -11.51
N ALA A 31 -16.25 -5.25 -10.35
CA ALA A 31 -16.92 -5.33 -9.07
C ALA A 31 -17.71 -4.04 -8.77
N ASP A 32 -18.77 -4.16 -7.97
CA ASP A 32 -19.50 -2.99 -7.47
C ASP A 32 -18.65 -2.28 -6.40
N ILE A 33 -18.10 -1.11 -6.77
CA ILE A 33 -17.19 -0.36 -5.90
C ILE A 33 -17.91 0.25 -4.69
N ARG A 34 -19.19 0.60 -4.83
CA ARG A 34 -20.02 1.20 -3.76
C ARG A 34 -21.37 0.52 -3.66
N PRO A 35 -21.41 -0.73 -3.15
CA PRO A 35 -22.63 -1.51 -3.09
C PRO A 35 -23.66 -0.85 -2.17
N ASN A 36 -24.92 -0.75 -2.66
CA ASN A 36 -26.06 -0.30 -1.86
C ASN A 36 -26.71 -1.44 -1.04
N GLY A 37 -25.99 -2.53 -0.81
CA GLY A 37 -26.46 -3.73 -0.11
C GLY A 37 -25.30 -4.65 0.27
N PRO A 38 -25.56 -5.93 0.50
CA PRO A 38 -24.52 -6.89 0.81
C PRO A 38 -23.44 -6.93 -0.28
N ARG A 39 -22.18 -7.01 0.14
CA ARG A 39 -21.05 -7.23 -0.77
C ARG A 39 -21.16 -8.66 -1.29
N GLU A 40 -21.25 -8.81 -2.60
CA GLU A 40 -21.41 -10.09 -3.26
C GLU A 40 -20.44 -10.22 -4.43
N PHE A 41 -20.01 -11.43 -4.68
CA PHE A 41 -19.29 -11.75 -5.90
C PHE A 41 -20.21 -11.62 -7.12
N ARG A 42 -20.00 -10.58 -7.91
CA ARG A 42 -20.77 -10.28 -9.12
C ARG A 42 -19.84 -9.90 -10.25
N GLY A 43 -18.98 -10.79 -10.64
CA GLY A 43 -18.00 -10.42 -11.66
C GLY A 43 -17.11 -11.59 -12.02
N ARG A 44 -15.91 -11.26 -12.45
CA ARG A 44 -14.92 -12.26 -12.85
C ARG A 44 -13.82 -12.46 -11.80
N GLY A 45 -13.82 -11.65 -10.72
CA GLY A 45 -12.82 -11.68 -9.68
C GLY A 45 -11.39 -11.43 -10.19
N LEU A 46 -10.41 -11.69 -9.33
CA LEU A 46 -8.98 -11.55 -9.66
C LEU A 46 -8.54 -12.43 -10.84
N GLU A 47 -9.21 -13.54 -11.08
CA GLU A 47 -8.93 -14.41 -12.22
C GLU A 47 -9.13 -13.71 -13.57
N ALA A 48 -9.90 -12.61 -13.63
CA ALA A 48 -10.03 -11.79 -14.83
C ALA A 48 -8.72 -11.14 -15.30
N ILE A 49 -7.72 -11.06 -14.42
CA ILE A 49 -6.40 -10.51 -14.72
C ILE A 49 -5.54 -11.55 -15.48
N ILE A 50 -5.74 -12.84 -15.21
CA ILE A 50 -4.90 -13.93 -15.74
C ILE A 50 -4.74 -13.90 -17.26
N PRO A 51 -5.79 -13.71 -18.09
CA PRO A 51 -5.64 -13.64 -19.53
C PRO A 51 -4.78 -12.48 -20.04
N TRP A 52 -4.50 -11.49 -19.21
CA TRP A 52 -3.69 -10.31 -19.53
C TRP A 52 -2.22 -10.45 -19.14
N LEU A 53 -1.86 -11.48 -18.37
CA LEU A 53 -0.49 -11.66 -17.85
C LEU A 53 0.51 -11.85 -18.98
N GLU A 54 0.17 -12.63 -20.01
CA GLU A 54 1.03 -12.84 -21.18
C GLU A 54 1.29 -11.52 -21.92
N TYR A 55 0.24 -10.73 -22.16
CA TYR A 55 0.37 -9.42 -22.77
C TYR A 55 1.22 -8.45 -21.94
N ALA A 56 1.03 -8.41 -20.62
CA ALA A 56 1.83 -7.59 -19.72
C ALA A 56 3.31 -8.00 -19.75
N ARG A 57 3.60 -9.31 -19.70
CA ARG A 57 4.96 -9.86 -19.82
C ARG A 57 5.60 -9.50 -21.16
N ASP A 58 4.87 -9.63 -22.26
CA ASP A 58 5.37 -9.35 -23.61
C ASP A 58 5.64 -7.85 -23.82
N LEU A 59 4.95 -6.97 -23.08
CA LEU A 59 5.27 -5.55 -22.96
C LEU A 59 6.51 -5.26 -22.09
N GLY A 60 7.07 -6.27 -21.44
CA GLY A 60 8.23 -6.16 -20.56
C GLY A 60 7.91 -5.92 -19.09
N ALA A 61 6.66 -6.15 -18.64
CA ALA A 61 6.34 -6.07 -17.23
C ALA A 61 7.02 -7.21 -16.45
N SER A 62 7.58 -6.86 -15.29
CA SER A 62 8.18 -7.78 -14.32
C SER A 62 7.16 -8.28 -13.29
N GLY A 63 5.99 -7.66 -13.23
CA GLY A 63 4.94 -8.03 -12.29
C GLY A 63 3.75 -7.08 -12.30
N LEU A 64 2.85 -7.38 -11.39
CA LEU A 64 1.65 -6.62 -11.09
C LEU A 64 1.86 -5.79 -9.82
N LEU A 65 1.41 -4.55 -9.84
CA LEU A 65 1.12 -3.76 -8.64
C LEU A 65 -0.40 -3.70 -8.50
N LEU A 66 -0.94 -4.44 -7.56
CA LEU A 66 -2.37 -4.47 -7.30
C LEU A 66 -2.74 -3.34 -6.32
N GLY A 67 -3.71 -2.50 -6.69
CA GLY A 67 -4.40 -1.66 -5.72
C GLY A 67 -5.11 -2.53 -4.67
N PRO A 68 -5.85 -1.93 -3.70
CA PRO A 68 -6.38 -2.68 -2.57
C PRO A 68 -7.21 -3.90 -2.97
N VAL A 69 -6.91 -5.03 -2.36
CA VAL A 69 -7.56 -6.34 -2.62
C VAL A 69 -8.31 -6.87 -1.41
N PHE A 70 -8.11 -6.28 -0.22
CA PHE A 70 -8.64 -6.80 1.03
C PHE A 70 -10.12 -6.46 1.22
N GLU A 71 -10.79 -7.20 2.11
CA GLU A 71 -12.17 -6.92 2.49
C GLU A 71 -12.33 -5.45 2.86
N SER A 72 -13.24 -4.75 2.19
CA SER A 72 -13.45 -3.32 2.36
C SER A 72 -14.93 -2.94 2.29
N THR A 73 -15.28 -1.79 2.86
CA THR A 73 -16.67 -1.31 2.83
C THR A 73 -17.07 -0.92 1.41
N THR A 74 -16.20 -0.18 0.71
CA THR A 74 -16.49 0.36 -0.63
C THR A 74 -15.31 0.17 -1.60
N HIS A 75 -14.46 1.17 -1.74
CA HIS A 75 -13.45 1.31 -2.80
C HIS A 75 -12.12 0.59 -2.55
N GLY A 76 -11.99 -0.15 -1.47
CA GLY A 76 -10.76 -0.88 -1.14
C GLY A 76 -9.86 -0.17 -0.13
N TYR A 77 -9.86 1.17 -0.11
CA TYR A 77 -9.07 1.94 0.86
C TYR A 77 -9.77 2.11 2.22
N ASP A 78 -10.96 1.57 2.39
CA ASP A 78 -11.74 1.52 3.63
C ASP A 78 -11.83 0.08 4.14
N THR A 79 -10.69 -0.46 4.53
CA THR A 79 -10.48 -1.87 4.88
C THR A 79 -11.31 -2.30 6.09
N LEU A 80 -11.92 -3.48 5.99
CA LEU A 80 -12.65 -4.17 7.06
C LEU A 80 -11.87 -5.35 7.64
N ASP A 81 -11.05 -6.00 6.82
CA ASP A 81 -10.23 -7.13 7.23
C ASP A 81 -9.04 -7.28 6.29
N HIS A 82 -7.83 -7.14 6.83
CA HIS A 82 -6.59 -7.30 6.05
C HIS A 82 -6.17 -8.77 5.86
N MET A 83 -6.84 -9.72 6.52
CA MET A 83 -6.49 -11.13 6.47
C MET A 83 -7.26 -11.92 5.41
N HIS A 84 -8.24 -11.26 4.74
CA HIS A 84 -9.05 -11.87 3.70
C HIS A 84 -9.15 -10.98 2.46
N ILE A 85 -9.12 -11.63 1.30
CA ILE A 85 -9.38 -10.96 0.01
C ILE A 85 -10.87 -10.66 -0.10
N ASP A 86 -11.19 -9.48 -0.60
CA ASP A 86 -12.58 -9.03 -0.77
C ASP A 86 -13.41 -10.04 -1.56
N VAL A 87 -14.57 -10.38 -1.01
CA VAL A 87 -15.50 -11.32 -1.64
C VAL A 87 -15.88 -10.89 -3.06
N ARG A 88 -15.94 -9.58 -3.34
CA ARG A 88 -16.22 -9.04 -4.68
C ARG A 88 -15.12 -9.38 -5.69
N LEU A 89 -13.93 -9.70 -5.24
CA LEU A 89 -12.78 -10.12 -6.05
C LEU A 89 -12.62 -11.65 -6.14
N GLY A 90 -13.55 -12.42 -5.52
CA GLY A 90 -13.53 -13.86 -5.53
C GLY A 90 -12.86 -14.51 -4.31
N GLY A 91 -12.50 -13.70 -3.31
CA GLY A 91 -11.91 -14.16 -2.06
C GLY A 91 -10.50 -14.74 -2.20
N ASP A 92 -10.04 -15.36 -1.14
CA ASP A 92 -8.67 -15.88 -0.99
C ASP A 92 -8.26 -16.87 -2.09
N ALA A 93 -9.17 -17.74 -2.53
CA ALA A 93 -8.89 -18.72 -3.57
C ALA A 93 -8.59 -18.06 -4.94
N ALA A 94 -9.24 -16.96 -5.26
CA ALA A 94 -8.96 -16.20 -6.49
C ALA A 94 -7.58 -15.54 -6.45
N PHE A 95 -7.15 -15.07 -5.27
CA PHE A 95 -5.79 -14.56 -5.09
C PHE A 95 -4.74 -15.67 -5.25
N ASP A 96 -4.93 -16.82 -4.62
CA ASP A 96 -4.01 -17.95 -4.74
C ASP A 96 -3.85 -18.38 -6.21
N THR A 97 -4.97 -18.40 -6.97
CA THR A 97 -4.96 -18.73 -8.39
C THR A 97 -4.18 -17.68 -9.21
N LEU A 98 -4.40 -16.39 -8.95
CA LEU A 98 -3.66 -15.31 -9.62
C LEU A 98 -2.18 -15.35 -9.28
N ALA A 99 -1.82 -15.49 -8.00
CA ALA A 99 -0.43 -15.55 -7.54
C ALA A 99 0.31 -16.75 -8.15
N ALA A 100 -0.34 -17.92 -8.25
CA ALA A 100 0.22 -19.09 -8.92
C ALA A 100 0.45 -18.81 -10.41
N ALA A 101 -0.53 -18.23 -11.13
CA ALA A 101 -0.40 -17.90 -12.55
C ALA A 101 0.74 -16.87 -12.79
N CYS A 102 0.88 -15.86 -11.94
CA CYS A 102 1.97 -14.90 -12.00
C CYS A 102 3.34 -15.60 -11.82
N ARG A 103 3.46 -16.44 -10.79
CA ARG A 103 4.69 -17.19 -10.50
C ARG A 103 5.09 -18.09 -11.67
N ASP A 104 4.14 -18.80 -12.28
CA ASP A 104 4.39 -19.70 -13.42
C ASP A 104 4.89 -18.94 -14.66
N MET A 105 4.56 -17.65 -14.77
CA MET A 105 5.04 -16.76 -15.83
C MET A 105 6.28 -15.94 -15.45
N GLY A 106 6.81 -16.10 -14.22
CA GLY A 106 7.95 -15.33 -13.70
C GLY A 106 7.59 -13.88 -13.33
N LEU A 107 6.30 -13.58 -13.13
CA LEU A 107 5.81 -12.27 -12.74
C LEU A 107 5.67 -12.16 -11.22
N GLN A 108 6.05 -11.02 -10.67
CA GLN A 108 5.91 -10.71 -9.25
C GLN A 108 4.56 -10.05 -8.94
N VAL A 109 4.05 -10.23 -7.72
CA VAL A 109 2.82 -9.58 -7.26
C VAL A 109 3.14 -8.67 -6.09
N ILE A 110 2.85 -7.38 -6.23
CA ILE A 110 2.97 -6.38 -5.16
C ILE A 110 1.58 -6.01 -4.71
N LEU A 111 1.35 -6.02 -3.39
CA LEU A 111 0.09 -5.66 -2.78
C LEU A 111 0.09 -4.22 -2.27
N ASP A 112 -1.10 -3.64 -2.19
CA ASP A 112 -1.34 -2.33 -1.59
C ASP A 112 -1.75 -2.49 -0.13
N GLY A 113 -0.92 -1.96 0.77
CA GLY A 113 -1.11 -2.04 2.21
C GLY A 113 -1.68 -0.74 2.76
N VAL A 114 -2.98 -0.73 3.04
CA VAL A 114 -3.69 0.39 3.66
C VAL A 114 -3.54 0.29 5.18
N PHE A 115 -2.44 0.79 5.73
CA PHE A 115 -2.10 0.68 7.16
C PHE A 115 -2.09 2.04 7.88
N ASN A 116 -2.50 3.11 7.22
CA ASN A 116 -2.72 4.39 7.87
C ASN A 116 -4.05 4.42 8.62
N HIS A 117 -5.08 3.79 8.07
CA HIS A 117 -6.45 3.82 8.57
C HIS A 117 -7.22 2.54 8.21
N VAL A 118 -8.38 2.38 8.82
CA VAL A 118 -9.36 1.35 8.50
C VAL A 118 -10.74 1.96 8.31
N SER A 119 -11.67 1.19 7.76
CA SER A 119 -13.09 1.60 7.70
C SER A 119 -13.65 1.88 9.09
N ARG A 120 -14.55 2.86 9.20
CA ARG A 120 -15.36 3.07 10.41
C ARG A 120 -16.16 1.81 10.81
N ASN A 121 -16.44 0.94 9.87
CA ASN A 121 -17.14 -0.32 10.09
C ASN A 121 -16.21 -1.48 10.48
N HIS A 122 -14.90 -1.25 10.60
CA HIS A 122 -13.96 -2.27 11.05
C HIS A 122 -14.28 -2.68 12.50
N PRO A 123 -14.25 -3.99 12.83
CA PRO A 123 -14.60 -4.46 14.19
C PRO A 123 -13.82 -3.78 15.32
N ALA A 124 -12.56 -3.44 15.08
CA ALA A 124 -11.71 -2.74 16.03
C ALA A 124 -12.26 -1.37 16.45
N VAL A 125 -12.99 -0.68 15.57
CA VAL A 125 -13.51 0.67 15.84
C VAL A 125 -14.55 0.63 16.94
N GLN A 126 -15.52 -0.27 16.84
CA GLN A 126 -16.53 -0.41 17.90
C GLN A 126 -15.91 -0.92 19.19
N ALA A 127 -14.99 -1.89 19.11
CA ALA A 127 -14.29 -2.42 20.28
C ALA A 127 -13.48 -1.33 21.00
N ALA A 128 -12.80 -0.44 20.27
CA ALA A 128 -12.05 0.68 20.86
C ALA A 128 -12.98 1.71 21.55
N LEU A 129 -14.13 2.04 20.94
CA LEU A 129 -15.13 2.92 21.56
C LEU A 129 -15.72 2.30 22.84
N ASP A 130 -15.97 1.00 22.83
CA ASP A 130 -16.50 0.28 24.00
C ASP A 130 -15.46 0.19 25.12
N GLU A 131 -14.18 0.06 24.78
CA GLU A 131 -13.08 0.07 25.74
C GLU A 131 -12.94 1.45 26.42
N VAL A 132 -12.88 2.54 25.66
CA VAL A 132 -12.79 3.91 26.19
C VAL A 132 -14.01 4.25 27.04
N ALA A 133 -15.19 3.75 26.67
CA ALA A 133 -16.43 3.91 27.46
C ALA A 133 -16.52 2.99 28.68
N GLY A 134 -15.52 2.14 28.94
CA GLY A 134 -15.50 1.20 30.06
C GLY A 134 -16.51 0.04 29.92
N ARG A 135 -17.01 -0.23 28.69
CA ARG A 135 -17.92 -1.34 28.42
C ARG A 135 -17.20 -2.63 28.04
N LEU A 136 -15.96 -2.52 27.57
CA LEU A 136 -15.10 -3.64 27.20
C LEU A 136 -13.78 -3.53 27.97
N ASN A 137 -13.33 -4.65 28.58
CA ASN A 137 -12.03 -4.68 29.23
C ASN A 137 -10.92 -4.78 28.19
N PRO A 138 -9.83 -3.99 28.28
CA PRO A 138 -8.67 -4.12 27.37
C PRO A 138 -8.17 -5.56 27.20
N ALA A 139 -8.12 -6.34 28.27
CA ALA A 139 -7.67 -7.74 28.22
C ALA A 139 -8.60 -8.68 27.44
N ASP A 140 -9.86 -8.30 27.25
CA ASP A 140 -10.87 -9.07 26.51
C ASP A 140 -11.07 -8.52 25.08
N ASN A 141 -10.39 -7.42 24.71
CA ASN A 141 -10.47 -6.79 23.40
C ASN A 141 -9.40 -7.36 22.47
N PRO A 142 -9.75 -8.19 21.46
CA PRO A 142 -8.78 -8.73 20.50
C PRO A 142 -8.15 -7.66 19.59
N TRP A 143 -8.71 -6.43 19.60
CA TRP A 143 -8.28 -5.28 18.84
C TRP A 143 -7.69 -4.16 19.71
N HIS A 144 -7.35 -4.50 20.97
CA HIS A 144 -6.75 -3.52 21.89
C HIS A 144 -5.57 -2.81 21.23
N GLY A 145 -5.51 -1.49 21.40
CA GLY A 145 -4.41 -0.68 20.87
C GLY A 145 -4.34 -0.51 19.34
N LEU A 146 -5.27 -1.10 18.56
CA LEU A 146 -5.19 -1.01 17.09
C LEU A 146 -5.67 0.34 16.55
N VAL A 147 -6.68 0.94 17.15
CA VAL A 147 -7.35 2.17 16.68
C VAL A 147 -7.07 3.32 17.62
N ARG A 148 -6.71 4.48 17.05
CA ARG A 148 -6.45 5.68 17.82
C ARG A 148 -7.77 6.34 18.27
N THR A 149 -7.90 6.47 19.60
CA THR A 149 -9.05 7.10 20.25
C THR A 149 -8.60 8.16 21.24
N HIS A 150 -9.47 9.11 21.51
CA HIS A 150 -9.27 10.11 22.55
C HIS A 150 -10.60 10.42 23.25
N VAL A 151 -10.54 11.16 24.37
CA VAL A 151 -11.73 11.71 25.01
C VAL A 151 -12.01 13.08 24.37
N GLY A 152 -13.16 13.22 23.73
CA GLY A 152 -13.59 14.47 23.12
C GLY A 152 -13.93 15.57 24.15
N ASP A 153 -14.12 16.80 23.67
CA ASP A 153 -14.43 17.97 24.51
C ASP A 153 -15.73 17.81 25.34
N ASN A 154 -16.63 16.95 24.88
CA ASN A 154 -17.88 16.61 25.58
C ASN A 154 -17.72 15.48 26.61
N GLY A 155 -16.49 14.96 26.80
CA GLY A 155 -16.20 13.84 27.69
C GLY A 155 -16.53 12.44 27.11
N GLU A 156 -17.02 12.39 25.86
CA GLU A 156 -17.32 11.12 25.19
C GLU A 156 -16.14 10.58 24.39
N PRO A 157 -16.07 9.26 24.17
CA PRO A 157 -15.07 8.66 23.29
C PRO A 157 -15.14 9.23 21.87
N ALA A 158 -14.00 9.62 21.32
CA ALA A 158 -13.86 10.12 19.97
C ALA A 158 -12.77 9.36 19.20
N LEU A 159 -12.89 9.36 17.88
CA LEU A 159 -11.97 8.68 16.95
C LEU A 159 -11.12 9.71 16.22
N ASP A 160 -9.84 9.41 16.06
CA ASP A 160 -9.02 10.12 15.09
C ASP A 160 -9.34 9.60 13.68
N VAL A 161 -9.42 10.50 12.71
CA VAL A 161 -9.73 10.17 11.32
C VAL A 161 -8.68 10.71 10.36
N PHE A 162 -8.51 10.04 9.23
CA PHE A 162 -7.56 10.43 8.21
C PHE A 162 -8.08 11.66 7.43
N GLU A 163 -7.33 12.75 7.45
CA GLU A 163 -7.58 13.98 6.67
C GLU A 163 -9.03 14.51 6.75
N GLY A 164 -9.69 14.30 7.88
CA GLY A 164 -11.08 14.73 8.09
C GLY A 164 -12.14 13.81 7.46
N HIS A 165 -11.74 12.69 6.87
CA HIS A 165 -12.65 11.70 6.32
C HIS A 165 -13.23 10.82 7.43
N GLY A 166 -14.45 11.11 7.87
CA GLY A 166 -15.10 10.44 9.00
C GLY A 166 -15.24 8.93 8.87
N ASP A 167 -15.19 8.38 7.66
CA ASP A 167 -15.29 6.94 7.38
C ASP A 167 -13.94 6.20 7.42
N LEU A 168 -12.82 6.94 7.54
CA LEU A 168 -11.46 6.41 7.58
C LEU A 168 -10.83 6.67 8.95
N VAL A 169 -10.86 5.67 9.82
CA VAL A 169 -10.42 5.79 11.22
C VAL A 169 -8.94 5.44 11.32
N ALA A 170 -8.15 6.34 11.92
CA ALA A 170 -6.71 6.20 12.03
C ALA A 170 -6.31 5.02 12.93
N LEU A 171 -5.33 4.24 12.49
CA LEU A 171 -4.66 3.25 13.34
C LEU A 171 -3.77 3.95 14.38
N ASP A 172 -3.54 3.30 15.51
CA ASP A 172 -2.62 3.81 16.52
C ASP A 172 -1.18 3.37 16.22
N HIS A 173 -0.46 4.20 15.47
CA HIS A 173 0.93 3.95 15.10
C HIS A 173 1.93 4.03 16.27
N GLN A 174 1.49 4.39 17.47
CA GLN A 174 2.34 4.37 18.66
C GLN A 174 2.26 3.03 19.40
N SER A 175 1.18 2.27 19.19
CA SER A 175 0.91 0.99 19.84
C SER A 175 1.83 -0.13 19.33
N ASP A 176 2.27 -0.98 20.24
CA ASP A 176 3.02 -2.21 19.94
C ASP A 176 2.10 -3.23 19.24
N GLU A 177 0.84 -3.28 19.64
CA GLU A 177 -0.20 -4.15 19.08
C GLU A 177 -0.44 -3.85 17.59
N THR A 178 -0.42 -2.56 17.21
CA THR A 178 -0.53 -2.16 15.81
C THR A 178 0.70 -2.57 15.01
N VAL A 179 1.90 -2.45 15.58
CA VAL A 179 3.14 -2.92 14.93
C VAL A 179 3.07 -4.42 14.67
N ASP A 180 2.69 -5.20 15.66
CA ASP A 180 2.59 -6.67 15.57
C ASP A 180 1.49 -7.09 14.58
N TYR A 181 0.36 -6.37 14.58
CA TYR A 181 -0.72 -6.60 13.64
C TYR A 181 -0.27 -6.39 12.19
N VAL A 182 0.34 -5.24 11.88
CA VAL A 182 0.77 -4.90 10.53
C VAL A 182 1.88 -5.84 10.06
N ALA A 183 2.87 -6.14 10.91
CA ALA A 183 3.93 -7.09 10.57
C ALA A 183 3.36 -8.49 10.27
N ARG A 184 2.37 -8.96 11.05
CA ARG A 184 1.69 -10.24 10.83
C ARG A 184 0.93 -10.26 9.50
N VAL A 185 0.17 -9.21 9.17
CA VAL A 185 -0.55 -9.09 7.90
C VAL A 185 0.43 -9.13 6.74
N MET A 186 1.50 -8.35 6.80
CA MET A 186 2.50 -8.28 5.73
C MET A 186 3.17 -9.64 5.51
N ASN A 187 3.60 -10.31 6.57
CA ASN A 187 4.21 -11.64 6.47
C ASN A 187 3.24 -12.68 5.92
N TYR A 188 1.99 -12.70 6.38
CA TYR A 188 0.98 -13.65 5.92
C TYR A 188 0.79 -13.63 4.40
N TRP A 189 0.71 -12.45 3.79
CA TRP A 189 0.52 -12.36 2.34
C TRP A 189 1.80 -12.60 1.55
N LEU A 190 2.97 -12.28 2.11
CA LEU A 190 4.26 -12.66 1.53
C LEU A 190 4.42 -14.19 1.53
N ASP A 191 4.01 -14.90 2.59
CA ASP A 191 3.98 -16.36 2.66
C ASP A 191 3.03 -16.96 1.59
N ARG A 192 1.95 -16.22 1.22
CA ARG A 192 0.98 -16.64 0.20
C ARG A 192 1.35 -16.28 -1.23
N GLY A 193 2.52 -15.69 -1.46
CA GLY A 193 3.07 -15.48 -2.79
C GLY A 193 3.10 -14.03 -3.27
N ALA A 194 2.79 -13.05 -2.42
CA ALA A 194 3.17 -11.67 -2.69
C ALA A 194 4.70 -11.52 -2.64
N ALA A 195 5.24 -10.62 -3.45
CA ALA A 195 6.67 -10.34 -3.52
C ALA A 195 7.05 -9.00 -2.89
N GLY A 196 6.06 -8.19 -2.52
CA GLY A 196 6.30 -6.89 -1.94
C GLY A 196 5.03 -6.12 -1.60
N TRP A 197 5.25 -4.88 -1.14
CA TRP A 197 4.20 -3.99 -0.68
C TRP A 197 4.38 -2.56 -1.18
N ARG A 198 3.32 -1.94 -1.68
CA ARG A 198 3.11 -0.51 -1.68
C ARG A 198 2.42 -0.14 -0.37
N LEU A 199 2.94 0.80 0.37
CA LEU A 199 2.32 1.29 1.61
C LEU A 199 1.55 2.56 1.29
N ASP A 200 0.22 2.44 1.31
CA ASP A 200 -0.71 3.54 1.05
C ASP A 200 -0.55 4.65 2.08
N ALA A 201 -0.66 5.91 1.64
CA ALA A 201 -0.56 7.11 2.48
C ALA A 201 0.63 7.06 3.46
N ALA A 202 1.78 6.49 3.05
CA ALA A 202 2.94 6.32 3.92
C ALA A 202 3.48 7.67 4.44
N TYR A 203 3.22 8.77 3.72
CA TYR A 203 3.54 10.13 4.16
C TYR A 203 2.80 10.56 5.43
N ALA A 204 1.63 9.97 5.70
CA ALA A 204 0.80 10.28 6.87
C ALA A 204 1.14 9.40 8.10
N VAL A 205 1.92 8.34 7.91
CA VAL A 205 2.33 7.42 8.97
C VAL A 205 3.72 7.79 9.45
N PRO A 206 3.98 7.91 10.78
CA PRO A 206 5.30 8.25 11.29
C PRO A 206 6.38 7.26 10.81
N SER A 207 7.52 7.76 10.33
CA SER A 207 8.66 6.91 9.91
C SER A 207 9.10 5.94 11.00
N ALA A 208 9.04 6.36 12.27
CA ALA A 208 9.38 5.52 13.42
C ALA A 208 8.47 4.28 13.56
N PHE A 209 7.22 4.34 13.13
CA PHE A 209 6.34 3.18 13.08
C PHE A 209 6.87 2.14 12.08
N TRP A 210 7.16 2.58 10.87
CA TRP A 210 7.72 1.70 9.84
C TRP A 210 9.06 1.09 10.25
N ALA A 211 9.91 1.86 10.91
CA ALA A 211 11.19 1.38 11.44
C ALA A 211 11.03 0.27 12.50
N ARG A 212 9.84 0.11 13.09
CA ARG A 212 9.50 -0.99 14.01
C ARG A 212 8.90 -2.19 13.28
N VAL A 213 8.12 -1.97 12.22
CA VAL A 213 7.43 -3.00 11.43
C VAL A 213 8.37 -3.67 10.42
N LEU A 214 9.02 -2.86 9.56
CA LEU A 214 9.68 -3.37 8.37
C LEU A 214 10.88 -4.29 8.64
N PRO A 215 11.72 -4.07 9.68
CA PRO A 215 12.76 -5.03 10.02
C PRO A 215 12.25 -6.42 10.37
N GLN A 216 11.06 -6.52 10.99
CA GLN A 216 10.45 -7.82 11.30
C GLN A 216 10.02 -8.55 10.02
N VAL A 217 9.43 -7.81 9.07
CA VAL A 217 9.05 -8.35 7.75
C VAL A 217 10.27 -8.77 6.95
N LYS A 218 11.30 -7.93 6.91
CA LYS A 218 12.56 -8.23 6.19
C LYS A 218 13.34 -9.39 6.79
N ALA A 219 13.25 -9.62 8.09
CA ALA A 219 13.86 -10.78 8.75
C ALA A 219 13.27 -12.11 8.26
N ALA A 220 11.95 -12.15 7.97
CA ALA A 220 11.27 -13.31 7.43
C ALA A 220 11.37 -13.37 5.89
N HIS A 221 11.29 -12.24 5.21
CA HIS A 221 11.21 -12.11 3.75
C HIS A 221 12.24 -11.10 3.22
N SER A 222 13.52 -11.43 3.29
CA SER A 222 14.64 -10.53 2.92
C SER A 222 14.58 -10.03 1.46
N TYR A 223 13.98 -10.81 0.56
CA TYR A 223 13.83 -10.48 -0.87
C TYR A 223 12.54 -9.73 -1.22
N SER A 224 11.69 -9.41 -0.24
CA SER A 224 10.51 -8.59 -0.50
C SER A 224 10.91 -7.16 -0.86
N TRP A 225 10.14 -6.50 -1.72
CA TRP A 225 10.31 -5.08 -2.00
C TRP A 225 9.17 -4.28 -1.38
N ILE A 226 9.55 -3.29 -0.55
CA ILE A 226 8.58 -2.52 0.23
C ILE A 226 8.83 -1.03 0.00
N PHE A 227 7.86 -0.35 -0.60
CA PHE A 227 7.95 1.08 -0.86
C PHE A 227 6.71 1.83 -0.38
N GLY A 228 6.91 3.08 0.02
CA GLY A 228 5.84 3.94 0.52
C GLY A 228 5.32 4.88 -0.53
N GLU A 229 4.02 5.15 -0.49
CA GLU A 229 3.46 6.29 -1.17
C GLU A 229 3.86 7.56 -0.43
N VAL A 230 4.66 8.40 -1.09
CA VAL A 230 5.06 9.72 -0.61
C VAL A 230 4.90 10.72 -1.75
N ILE A 231 4.14 11.77 -1.52
CA ILE A 231 3.76 12.74 -2.56
C ILE A 231 4.82 13.83 -2.68
N HIS A 232 5.41 14.25 -1.57
CA HIS A 232 6.44 15.29 -1.49
C HIS A 232 7.23 15.18 -0.19
N GLY A 233 8.35 15.88 -0.10
CA GLY A 233 9.14 15.99 1.12
C GLY A 233 10.61 15.61 0.94
N ASP A 234 11.27 15.30 2.04
CA ASP A 234 12.66 14.83 2.06
C ASP A 234 12.67 13.30 1.88
N TYR A 235 12.60 12.84 0.62
CA TYR A 235 12.52 11.43 0.30
C TYR A 235 13.69 10.60 0.86
N PRO A 236 14.96 11.01 0.74
CA PRO A 236 16.09 10.29 1.34
C PRO A 236 15.93 10.09 2.84
N ARG A 237 15.53 11.13 3.54
CA ARG A 237 15.31 11.07 4.99
C ARG A 237 14.16 10.13 5.35
N ILE A 238 13.04 10.19 4.61
CA ILE A 238 11.91 9.29 4.86
C ILE A 238 12.30 7.84 4.67
N VAL A 239 13.03 7.51 3.59
CA VAL A 239 13.52 6.15 3.32
C VAL A 239 14.49 5.68 4.43
N GLU A 240 15.40 6.52 4.85
CA GLU A 240 16.37 6.21 5.90
C GLU A 240 15.67 5.95 7.25
N GLU A 241 14.84 6.90 7.70
CA GLU A 241 14.16 6.83 8.99
C GLU A 241 13.10 5.72 9.07
N SER A 242 12.39 5.44 7.97
CA SER A 242 11.33 4.43 7.93
C SER A 242 11.84 3.02 7.68
N THR A 243 13.04 2.88 7.16
CA THR A 243 13.63 1.64 6.67
C THR A 243 12.94 1.03 5.43
N MET A 244 12.12 1.80 4.70
CA MET A 244 11.58 1.40 3.40
C MET A 244 12.68 1.20 2.36
N ASP A 245 12.43 0.38 1.35
CA ASP A 245 13.38 0.20 0.24
C ASP A 245 13.30 1.36 -0.75
N SER A 246 12.15 2.01 -0.87
CA SER A 246 11.87 3.07 -1.84
C SER A 246 10.64 3.90 -1.45
N VAL A 247 10.41 4.97 -2.21
CA VAL A 247 9.17 5.77 -2.19
C VAL A 247 8.76 6.16 -3.61
N THR A 248 7.48 6.51 -3.78
CA THR A 248 6.91 6.97 -5.07
C THR A 248 7.45 8.33 -5.47
N GLN A 249 7.76 8.51 -6.77
CA GLN A 249 8.35 9.76 -7.28
C GLN A 249 7.30 10.63 -7.98
N TYR A 250 6.39 11.20 -7.19
CA TYR A 250 5.33 12.10 -7.68
C TYR A 250 5.86 13.41 -8.29
N GLU A 251 6.96 13.95 -7.76
CA GLU A 251 7.55 15.19 -8.28
C GLU A 251 8.01 15.02 -9.74
N LEU A 252 8.64 13.87 -10.04
CA LEU A 252 9.08 13.57 -11.41
C LEU A 252 7.89 13.35 -12.34
N TRP A 253 6.87 12.59 -11.90
CA TRP A 253 5.63 12.41 -12.65
C TRP A 253 5.01 13.75 -13.03
N LYS A 254 4.84 14.64 -12.05
CA LYS A 254 4.25 15.98 -12.26
C LYS A 254 5.04 16.79 -13.28
N SER A 255 6.36 16.80 -13.18
CA SER A 255 7.20 17.56 -14.10
C SER A 255 7.23 16.99 -15.52
N ILE A 256 7.11 15.66 -15.68
CA ILE A 256 6.94 15.03 -17.00
C ILE A 256 5.63 15.50 -17.62
N GLN A 257 4.51 15.39 -16.89
CA GLN A 257 3.20 15.81 -17.39
C GLN A 257 3.19 17.29 -17.75
N HIS A 258 3.68 18.14 -16.86
CA HIS A 258 3.72 19.59 -17.09
C HIS A 258 4.61 19.98 -18.27
N ALA A 259 5.74 19.29 -18.47
CA ALA A 259 6.59 19.51 -19.63
C ALA A 259 5.90 19.19 -20.95
N LEU A 260 5.09 18.13 -21.00
CA LEU A 260 4.31 17.76 -22.18
C LEU A 260 3.16 18.73 -22.47
N GLU A 261 2.50 19.23 -21.44
CA GLU A 261 1.37 20.17 -21.56
C GLU A 261 1.81 21.57 -21.98
N THR A 262 2.96 22.05 -21.49
CA THR A 262 3.40 23.45 -21.64
C THR A 262 4.58 23.64 -22.57
N GLU A 263 5.17 22.55 -23.08
CA GLU A 263 6.41 22.56 -23.88
C GLU A 263 7.61 23.21 -23.14
N ASN A 264 7.53 23.29 -21.79
CA ASN A 264 8.54 23.89 -20.94
C ASN A 264 9.30 22.82 -20.12
N PHE A 265 10.57 22.60 -20.43
CA PHE A 265 11.39 21.54 -19.86
C PHE A 265 12.26 21.98 -18.66
N PHE A 266 12.19 23.22 -18.20
CA PHE A 266 13.04 23.69 -17.08
C PHE A 266 12.72 22.96 -15.76
N GLU A 267 11.43 22.77 -15.47
CA GLU A 267 11.00 22.02 -14.28
C GLU A 267 11.42 20.54 -14.37
N LEU A 268 11.30 19.94 -15.54
CA LEU A 268 11.74 18.57 -15.77
C LEU A 268 13.25 18.41 -15.62
N ASP A 269 14.05 19.32 -16.17
CA ASP A 269 15.52 19.32 -16.00
C ASP A 269 15.92 19.41 -14.51
N TRP A 270 15.24 20.28 -13.76
CA TRP A 270 15.48 20.39 -12.32
C TRP A 270 15.11 19.10 -11.57
N ASN A 271 13.93 18.52 -11.85
CA ASN A 271 13.49 17.28 -11.22
C ASN A 271 14.36 16.07 -11.61
N LEU A 272 14.89 15.99 -12.81
CA LEU A 272 15.84 14.95 -13.21
C LEU A 272 17.16 15.05 -12.44
N LYS A 273 17.65 16.27 -12.17
CA LYS A 273 18.83 16.47 -11.32
C LYS A 273 18.56 16.04 -9.87
N ARG A 274 17.37 16.38 -9.36
CA ARG A 274 16.93 15.94 -8.02
C ARG A 274 16.75 14.42 -7.96
N HIS A 275 16.14 13.81 -8.97
CA HIS A 275 16.01 12.36 -9.09
C HIS A 275 17.39 11.67 -9.07
N ASN A 276 18.36 12.19 -9.80
CA ASN A 276 19.71 11.63 -9.79
C ASN A 276 20.37 11.71 -8.41
N ALA A 277 20.12 12.76 -7.63
CA ALA A 277 20.60 12.86 -6.26
C ALA A 277 19.98 11.81 -5.32
N PHE A 278 18.72 11.39 -5.57
CA PHE A 278 18.09 10.32 -4.78
C PHE A 278 18.78 8.97 -4.98
N LEU A 279 19.35 8.72 -6.18
CA LEU A 279 20.05 7.47 -6.48
C LEU A 279 21.31 7.24 -5.62
N ASP A 280 21.81 8.27 -4.94
CA ASP A 280 22.87 8.13 -3.95
C ASP A 280 22.38 7.48 -2.64
N SER A 281 21.05 7.45 -2.41
CA SER A 281 20.43 6.94 -1.20
C SER A 281 19.51 5.73 -1.46
N PHE A 282 18.68 5.79 -2.50
CA PHE A 282 17.73 4.74 -2.85
C PHE A 282 17.31 4.84 -4.33
N VAL A 283 16.69 3.79 -4.85
CA VAL A 283 16.11 3.80 -6.21
C VAL A 283 14.63 4.17 -6.11
N PRO A 284 14.20 5.38 -6.58
CA PRO A 284 12.80 5.79 -6.51
C PRO A 284 11.88 4.91 -7.36
N GLN A 285 10.68 4.65 -6.86
CA GLN A 285 9.61 4.07 -7.66
C GLN A 285 9.02 5.16 -8.57
N THR A 286 9.39 5.14 -9.84
CA THR A 286 8.90 6.08 -10.84
C THR A 286 7.66 5.55 -11.55
N PHE A 287 6.82 6.47 -12.03
CA PHE A 287 5.61 6.11 -12.80
C PHE A 287 5.22 7.23 -13.76
N ILE A 288 4.47 6.90 -14.80
CA ILE A 288 3.87 7.85 -15.75
C ILE A 288 2.36 8.00 -15.55
N GLY A 289 1.77 7.19 -14.68
CA GLY A 289 0.38 7.26 -14.27
C GLY A 289 0.08 6.20 -13.21
N ASN A 290 -0.89 6.48 -12.37
CA ASN A 290 -1.49 5.56 -11.43
C ASN A 290 -3.01 5.84 -11.34
N HIS A 291 -3.71 5.31 -10.33
CA HIS A 291 -5.16 5.51 -10.19
C HIS A 291 -5.55 6.87 -9.58
N ASP A 292 -4.59 7.62 -9.01
CA ASP A 292 -4.82 8.91 -8.34
C ASP A 292 -4.51 10.12 -9.22
N VAL A 293 -3.89 9.90 -10.37
CA VAL A 293 -3.44 10.99 -11.23
C VAL A 293 -4.01 10.89 -12.64
N THR A 294 -4.03 12.03 -13.33
CA THR A 294 -4.44 12.09 -14.74
C THR A 294 -3.52 11.23 -15.60
N ARG A 295 -4.10 10.47 -16.52
CA ARG A 295 -3.34 9.68 -17.48
C ARG A 295 -2.57 10.61 -18.43
N ILE A 296 -1.41 10.13 -18.87
CA ILE A 296 -0.52 10.89 -19.74
C ILE A 296 -1.02 10.95 -21.20
N ALA A 297 -1.94 10.04 -21.56
CA ALA A 297 -2.53 9.97 -22.90
C ALA A 297 -4.05 9.74 -22.83
#